data_c1a20b802541dc3571149af0f905ab15
#
_entry.id   c1a20b802541dc3571149af0f905ab15
#
_cell.length_a   1.000
_cell.length_b   1.000
_cell.length_c   1.000
_cell.angle_alpha   90.00
_cell.angle_beta   90.00
_cell.angle_gamma   90.00
#
_symmetry.space_group_name_H-M   'P 1'
#
loop_
_entity.id
_entity.type
_entity.pdbx_description
1 polymer ?
#
loop_
_entity_poly.entity_id
_entity_poly.type
_entity_poly.pdbx_seq_one_letter_code
_entity_poly.pdbx_strand_id
1 'polypeptide(L)'
;MNALQQTPEFIKHFTRWASEQPDILAAALVGSHARGTAREDSDVDLVIISEAPQKHLTDTAWAKSFGVIAKEQTEDYGMLISLRIWYEDGLEIEYGFTTSAWAATPLDAGTQEVIKDGIKILFERTACLVRM
;
A
#
# COMPACT_ATOMS: atom_id res chain seq x y z
N MET A 1 5.01 19.98 9.33
CA MET A 1 5.64 19.13 8.30
C MET A 1 4.58 18.71 7.31
N ASN A 2 4.81 18.84 6.01
CA ASN A 2 3.83 18.42 5.00
C ASN A 2 3.97 16.92 4.70
N ALA A 3 3.01 16.37 3.95
CA ALA A 3 2.98 14.95 3.63
C ALA A 3 4.24 14.48 2.90
N LEU A 4 4.80 15.29 2.02
CA LEU A 4 6.00 14.94 1.26
C LEU A 4 7.21 14.78 2.18
N GLN A 5 7.31 15.59 3.24
CA GLN A 5 8.41 15.49 4.22
C GLN A 5 8.22 14.29 5.16
N GLN A 6 6.97 13.92 5.44
CA GLN A 6 6.63 12.80 6.34
C GLN A 6 6.72 11.44 5.66
N THR A 7 6.57 11.40 4.34
CA THR A 7 6.46 10.14 3.58
C THR A 7 7.64 9.20 3.77
N PRO A 8 8.92 9.65 3.72
CA PRO A 8 10.06 8.74 3.89
C PRO A 8 10.05 8.02 5.24
N GLU A 9 9.71 8.73 6.31
CA GLU A 9 9.64 8.14 7.65
C GLU A 9 8.48 7.16 7.75
N PHE A 10 7.32 7.50 7.17
CA PHE A 10 6.19 6.62 7.11
C PHE A 10 6.54 5.31 6.39
N ILE A 11 7.17 5.41 5.21
CA ILE A 11 7.52 4.24 4.40
C ILE A 11 8.47 3.31 5.16
N LYS A 12 9.45 3.87 5.85
CA LYS A 12 10.37 3.11 6.68
C LYS A 12 9.65 2.36 7.80
N HIS A 13 8.76 3.05 8.49
CA HIS A 13 7.96 2.48 9.58
C HIS A 13 7.00 1.41 9.07
N PHE A 14 6.31 1.69 7.98
CA PHE A 14 5.39 0.75 7.35
C PHE A 14 6.11 -0.51 6.89
N THR A 15 7.26 -0.37 6.24
CA THR A 15 8.03 -1.51 5.73
C THR A 15 8.45 -2.44 6.87
N ARG A 16 8.88 -1.87 7.99
CA ARG A 16 9.19 -2.65 9.17
C ARG A 16 7.97 -3.41 9.69
N TRP A 17 6.84 -2.72 9.83
CA TRP A 17 5.60 -3.36 10.29
C TRP A 17 5.19 -4.50 9.37
N ALA A 18 5.20 -4.27 8.06
CA ALA A 18 4.81 -5.28 7.08
C ALA A 18 5.70 -6.52 7.16
N SER A 19 7.01 -6.33 7.32
CA SER A 19 7.96 -7.44 7.41
C SER A 19 7.76 -8.30 8.66
N GLU A 20 7.11 -7.75 9.68
CA GLU A 20 6.82 -8.46 10.92
C GLU A 20 5.51 -9.25 10.86
N GLN A 21 4.70 -9.07 9.81
CA GLN A 21 3.43 -9.76 9.64
C GLN A 21 3.62 -11.04 8.84
N PRO A 22 3.42 -12.24 9.43
CA PRO A 22 3.69 -13.51 8.73
C PRO A 22 2.86 -13.71 7.47
N ASP A 23 1.65 -13.15 7.41
CA ASP A 23 0.74 -13.29 6.28
C ASP A 23 1.07 -12.34 5.12
N ILE A 24 1.87 -11.30 5.36
CA ILE A 24 2.22 -10.34 4.30
C ILE A 24 3.44 -10.87 3.55
N LEU A 25 3.26 -11.13 2.26
CA LEU A 25 4.30 -11.69 1.40
C LEU A 25 5.13 -10.61 0.73
N ALA A 26 4.54 -9.46 0.45
CA ALA A 26 5.21 -8.37 -0.23
C ALA A 26 4.43 -7.07 -0.05
N ALA A 27 5.12 -5.95 -0.22
CA ALA A 27 4.52 -4.64 -0.24
C ALA A 27 5.27 -3.74 -1.22
N ALA A 28 4.53 -2.90 -1.94
CA ALA A 28 5.12 -2.03 -2.94
C ALA A 28 4.46 -0.66 -2.90
N LEU A 29 5.23 0.34 -3.28
CA LEU A 29 4.77 1.70 -3.48
C LEU A 29 4.39 1.86 -4.95
N VAL A 30 3.21 2.41 -5.22
CA VAL A 30 2.73 2.65 -6.58
C VAL A 30 2.29 4.11 -6.71
N GLY A 31 1.89 4.53 -7.90
CA GLY A 31 1.40 5.87 -8.14
C GLY A 31 2.50 6.93 -8.17
N SER A 32 2.16 8.17 -7.82
CA SER A 32 3.05 9.32 -7.99
C SER A 32 4.34 9.21 -7.18
N HIS A 33 4.30 8.65 -5.99
CA HIS A 33 5.50 8.48 -5.17
C HIS A 33 6.47 7.47 -5.79
N ALA A 34 5.96 6.40 -6.42
CA ALA A 34 6.80 5.42 -7.10
C ALA A 34 7.46 6.02 -8.35
N ARG A 35 6.74 6.91 -9.05
CA ARG A 35 7.25 7.57 -10.26
C ARG A 35 8.18 8.75 -9.97
N GLY A 36 8.23 9.22 -8.72
CA GLY A 36 9.00 10.41 -8.37
C GLY A 36 8.31 11.71 -8.78
N THR A 37 6.99 11.68 -9.00
CA THR A 37 6.20 12.86 -9.41
C THR A 37 5.29 13.37 -8.30
N ALA A 38 5.48 12.89 -7.07
CA ALA A 38 4.64 13.26 -5.93
C ALA A 38 4.74 14.74 -5.61
N ARG A 39 3.60 15.31 -5.17
CA ARG A 39 3.49 16.68 -4.68
C ARG A 39 3.17 16.64 -3.18
N GLU A 40 3.14 17.81 -2.55
CA GLU A 40 2.86 17.94 -1.10
C GLU A 40 1.51 17.31 -0.71
N ASP A 41 0.53 17.37 -1.60
CA ASP A 41 -0.83 16.86 -1.37
C ASP A 41 -1.05 15.48 -1.98
N SER A 42 -0.01 14.85 -2.53
CA SER A 42 -0.14 13.50 -3.10
C SER A 42 -0.35 12.47 -2.02
N ASP A 43 -1.34 11.59 -2.21
CA ASP A 43 -1.54 10.43 -1.34
C ASP A 43 -0.44 9.41 -1.61
N VAL A 44 -0.21 8.55 -0.63
CA VAL A 44 0.74 7.45 -0.73
C VAL A 44 -0.04 6.19 -1.05
N ASP A 45 0.22 5.59 -2.21
CA ASP A 45 -0.48 4.40 -2.68
C ASP A 45 0.39 3.16 -2.46
N LEU A 46 -0.13 2.21 -1.69
CA LEU A 46 0.56 0.96 -1.39
C LEU A 46 -0.23 -0.23 -1.94
N VAL A 47 0.49 -1.24 -2.42
CA VAL A 47 -0.08 -2.55 -2.72
C VAL A 47 0.55 -3.54 -1.76
N ILE A 48 -0.30 -4.25 -1.02
CA ILE A 48 0.13 -5.20 0.02
C ILE A 48 -0.41 -6.57 -0.36
N ILE A 49 0.50 -7.49 -0.64
CA ILE A 49 0.15 -8.87 -0.99
C ILE A 49 0.15 -9.69 0.30
N SER A 50 -1.01 -10.23 0.65
CA SER A 50 -1.21 -10.98 1.88
C SER A 50 -1.91 -12.31 1.59
N GLU A 51 -1.60 -13.33 2.40
CA GLU A 51 -2.34 -14.59 2.38
C GLU A 51 -3.68 -14.47 3.08
N ALA A 52 -3.88 -13.43 3.88
CA ALA A 52 -5.10 -13.21 4.65
C ALA A 52 -5.46 -11.72 4.69
N PRO A 53 -5.75 -11.09 3.51
CA PRO A 53 -6.01 -9.66 3.48
C PRO A 53 -7.18 -9.22 4.35
N GLN A 54 -8.21 -10.06 4.51
CA GLN A 54 -9.38 -9.74 5.32
C GLN A 54 -9.05 -9.51 6.79
N LYS A 55 -7.98 -10.15 7.28
CA LYS A 55 -7.52 -9.95 8.66
C LYS A 55 -7.23 -8.48 8.94
N HIS A 56 -6.59 -7.79 8.00
CA HIS A 56 -6.21 -6.39 8.15
C HIS A 56 -7.31 -5.42 7.75
N LEU A 57 -8.26 -5.87 6.94
CA LEU A 57 -9.39 -5.05 6.51
C LEU A 57 -10.53 -5.07 7.53
N THR A 58 -10.67 -6.15 8.28
CA THR A 58 -11.71 -6.30 9.31
C THR A 58 -11.33 -5.58 10.60
N ASP A 59 -10.07 -5.71 11.03
CA ASP A 59 -9.55 -5.01 12.20
C ASP A 59 -8.46 -4.03 11.73
N THR A 60 -8.78 -2.76 11.71
CA THR A 60 -7.90 -1.71 11.19
C THR A 60 -7.10 -0.99 12.27
N ALA A 61 -7.08 -1.52 13.50
CA ALA A 61 -6.36 -0.89 14.61
C ALA A 61 -4.86 -0.74 14.35
N TRP A 62 -4.27 -1.61 13.52
CA TRP A 62 -2.86 -1.53 13.15
C TRP A 62 -2.51 -0.18 12.49
N ALA A 63 -3.46 0.42 11.77
CA ALA A 63 -3.21 1.69 11.08
C ALA A 63 -2.95 2.84 12.06
N LYS A 64 -3.37 2.71 13.31
CA LYS A 64 -3.14 3.72 14.34
C LYS A 64 -1.66 3.82 14.75
N SER A 65 -0.87 2.81 14.46
CA SER A 65 0.57 2.83 14.78
C SER A 65 1.33 3.84 13.92
N PHE A 66 0.72 4.33 12.83
CA PHE A 66 1.34 5.30 11.92
C PHE A 66 0.85 6.72 12.14
N GLY A 67 -0.08 6.94 13.05
CA GLY A 67 -0.58 8.27 13.35
C GLY A 67 -2.01 8.25 13.86
N VAL A 68 -2.51 9.43 14.24
CA VAL A 68 -3.90 9.59 14.68
C VAL A 68 -4.80 9.67 13.44
N ILE A 69 -5.77 8.76 13.38
CA ILE A 69 -6.67 8.66 12.22
C ILE A 69 -7.76 9.74 12.31
N ALA A 70 -7.87 10.57 11.27
CA ALA A 70 -8.93 11.55 11.14
C ALA A 70 -10.16 10.97 10.43
N LYS A 71 -9.92 10.11 9.42
CA LYS A 71 -10.99 9.51 8.62
C LYS A 71 -10.48 8.22 7.99
N GLU A 72 -11.37 7.25 7.81
CA GLU A 72 -11.03 6.04 7.06
C GLU A 72 -12.18 5.66 6.12
N GLN A 73 -11.84 5.05 4.98
CA GLN A 73 -12.79 4.64 3.97
C GLN A 73 -12.26 3.39 3.25
N THR A 74 -13.14 2.40 3.05
CA THR A 74 -12.81 1.20 2.30
C THR A 74 -13.33 1.32 0.88
N GLU A 75 -12.50 0.99 -0.11
CA GLU A 75 -12.87 1.01 -1.52
C GLU A 75 -12.55 -0.35 -2.15
N ASP A 76 -13.53 -0.93 -2.85
CA ASP A 76 -13.38 -2.24 -3.49
C ASP A 76 -13.08 -2.06 -4.98
N TYR A 77 -11.89 -2.46 -5.40
CA TYR A 77 -11.45 -2.41 -6.79
C TYR A 77 -11.38 -3.80 -7.43
N GLY A 78 -12.14 -4.76 -6.92
CA GLY A 78 -12.15 -6.12 -7.42
C GLY A 78 -11.08 -6.99 -6.77
N MET A 79 -9.97 -7.21 -7.45
CA MET A 79 -8.87 -8.02 -6.91
C MET A 79 -8.09 -7.32 -5.80
N LEU A 80 -8.31 -6.03 -5.62
CA LEU A 80 -7.64 -5.23 -4.60
C LEU A 80 -8.69 -4.46 -3.82
N ILE A 81 -8.62 -4.52 -2.49
CA ILE A 81 -9.50 -3.75 -1.60
C ILE A 81 -8.62 -2.75 -0.86
N SER A 82 -8.95 -1.48 -0.99
CA SER A 82 -8.16 -0.40 -0.45
C SER A 82 -8.77 0.12 0.86
N LEU A 83 -7.94 0.26 1.87
CA LEU A 83 -8.27 1.01 3.09
C LEU A 83 -7.57 2.35 2.97
N ARG A 84 -8.34 3.40 2.73
CA ARG A 84 -7.83 4.77 2.63
C ARG A 84 -7.91 5.42 3.99
N ILE A 85 -6.78 5.92 4.48
CA ILE A 85 -6.69 6.56 5.79
C ILE A 85 -6.21 7.99 5.62
N TRP A 86 -6.95 8.93 6.22
CA TRP A 86 -6.51 10.32 6.36
C TRP A 86 -6.05 10.51 7.80
N TYR A 87 -4.77 10.83 7.98
CA TYR A 87 -4.22 11.07 9.30
C TYR A 87 -4.32 12.55 9.67
N GLU A 88 -4.41 12.84 10.95
CA GLU A 88 -4.54 14.22 11.43
C GLU A 88 -3.32 15.08 11.10
N ASP A 89 -2.15 14.46 10.89
CA ASP A 89 -0.92 15.16 10.53
C ASP A 89 -0.83 15.54 9.06
N GLY A 90 -1.84 15.21 8.26
CA GLY A 90 -1.90 15.56 6.85
C GLY A 90 -1.55 14.43 5.88
N LEU A 91 -1.02 13.31 6.37
CA LEU A 91 -0.76 12.15 5.51
C LEU A 91 -2.06 11.50 5.06
N GLU A 92 -2.12 11.16 3.79
CA GLU A 92 -3.20 10.37 3.21
C GLU A 92 -2.58 9.11 2.62
N ILE A 93 -2.98 7.96 3.15
CA ILE A 93 -2.40 6.68 2.75
C ILE A 93 -3.50 5.78 2.22
N GLU A 94 -3.27 5.17 1.06
CA GLU A 94 -4.16 4.16 0.50
C GLU A 94 -3.48 2.80 0.64
N TYR A 95 -3.96 1.99 1.59
CA TYR A 95 -3.45 0.64 1.84
C TYR A 95 -4.24 -0.35 0.99
N GLY A 96 -3.72 -0.73 -0.16
CA GLY A 96 -4.38 -1.68 -1.06
C GLY A 96 -3.99 -3.12 -0.73
N PHE A 97 -4.93 -3.90 -0.22
CA PHE A 97 -4.69 -5.30 0.13
C PHE A 97 -5.19 -6.22 -0.97
N THR A 98 -4.36 -7.18 -1.34
CA THR A 98 -4.69 -8.18 -2.35
C THR A 98 -3.94 -9.47 -2.05
N THR A 99 -4.15 -10.47 -2.90
CA THR A 99 -3.44 -11.75 -2.82
C THR A 99 -2.41 -11.85 -3.93
N SER A 100 -1.60 -12.93 -3.92
CA SER A 100 -0.62 -13.17 -4.99
C SER A 100 -1.24 -13.30 -6.37
N ALA A 101 -2.55 -13.56 -6.44
CA ALA A 101 -3.28 -13.60 -7.72
C ALA A 101 -3.26 -12.26 -8.45
N TRP A 102 -3.09 -11.15 -7.74
CA TRP A 102 -3.00 -9.81 -8.34
C TRP A 102 -1.84 -9.72 -9.34
N ALA A 103 -0.72 -10.36 -9.03
CA ALA A 103 0.47 -10.35 -9.87
C ALA A 103 0.56 -11.58 -10.81
N ALA A 104 -0.48 -12.43 -10.83
CA ALA A 104 -0.49 -13.63 -11.66
C ALA A 104 -0.77 -13.29 -13.13
N THR A 105 -0.39 -14.19 -14.01
CA THR A 105 -0.61 -14.03 -15.45
C THR A 105 -1.84 -14.83 -15.87
N PRO A 106 -2.75 -14.28 -16.76
CA PRO A 106 -2.71 -12.93 -17.32
C PRO A 106 -3.13 -11.87 -16.29
N LEU A 107 -2.56 -10.68 -16.41
CA LEU A 107 -2.90 -9.56 -15.55
C LEU A 107 -4.21 -8.93 -16.02
N ASP A 108 -5.05 -8.49 -15.07
CA ASP A 108 -6.24 -7.72 -15.42
C ASP A 108 -5.85 -6.29 -15.83
N ALA A 109 -6.81 -5.55 -16.42
CA ALA A 109 -6.55 -4.21 -16.94
C ALA A 109 -6.10 -3.23 -15.82
N GLY A 110 -6.70 -3.32 -14.65
CA GLY A 110 -6.34 -2.45 -13.53
C GLY A 110 -4.92 -2.70 -13.04
N THR A 111 -4.54 -3.97 -12.94
CA THR A 111 -3.18 -4.36 -12.54
C THR A 111 -2.16 -3.88 -13.57
N GLN A 112 -2.46 -4.01 -14.86
CA GLN A 112 -1.59 -3.55 -15.93
C GLN A 112 -1.35 -2.04 -15.85
N GLU A 113 -2.38 -1.27 -15.55
CA GLU A 113 -2.27 0.18 -15.39
C GLU A 113 -1.35 0.55 -14.23
N VAL A 114 -1.47 -0.13 -13.09
CA VAL A 114 -0.62 0.12 -11.92
C VAL A 114 0.84 -0.15 -12.26
N ILE A 115 1.14 -1.26 -12.92
CA ILE A 115 2.51 -1.62 -13.31
C ILE A 115 3.07 -0.63 -14.31
N LYS A 116 2.25 -0.21 -15.28
CA LYS A 116 2.64 0.74 -16.31
C LYS A 116 2.99 2.10 -15.71
N ASP A 117 2.27 2.51 -14.67
CA ASP A 117 2.50 3.77 -13.98
C ASP A 117 3.75 3.76 -13.09
N GLY A 118 4.33 2.58 -12.86
CA GLY A 118 5.53 2.42 -12.05
C GLY A 118 5.23 1.75 -10.71
N ILE A 119 6.21 0.98 -10.24
CA ILE A 119 6.11 0.24 -8.99
C ILE A 119 7.47 0.22 -8.31
N LYS A 120 7.49 0.42 -7.00
CA LYS A 120 8.72 0.34 -6.20
C LYS A 120 8.49 -0.67 -5.09
N ILE A 121 9.21 -1.80 -5.15
CA ILE A 121 9.09 -2.85 -4.16
C ILE A 121 9.76 -2.40 -2.85
N LEU A 122 8.98 -2.39 -1.76
CA LEU A 122 9.48 -2.02 -0.43
C LEU A 122 9.95 -3.23 0.34
N PHE A 123 9.25 -4.35 0.16
CA PHE A 123 9.52 -5.57 0.90
C PHE A 123 8.95 -6.75 0.11
N GLU A 124 9.68 -7.86 0.09
CA GLU A 124 9.23 -9.05 -0.63
C GLU A 124 9.79 -10.29 0.06
N ARG A 125 8.89 -11.12 0.59
CA ARG A 125 9.26 -12.36 1.26
C ARG A 125 9.37 -13.51 0.25
N THR A 126 8.53 -13.46 -0.80
CA THR A 126 8.56 -14.40 -1.92
C THR A 126 8.61 -13.60 -3.20
N ALA A 127 9.06 -14.19 -4.31
CA ALA A 127 9.24 -13.49 -5.58
C ALA A 127 7.91 -13.25 -6.31
N CYS A 128 6.90 -12.70 -5.62
CA CYS A 128 5.58 -12.47 -6.21
C CYS A 128 5.49 -11.17 -7.02
N LEU A 129 6.38 -10.20 -6.76
CA LEU A 129 6.40 -8.93 -7.49
C LEU A 129 7.56 -8.83 -8.48
N VAL A 130 8.66 -9.50 -8.22
CA VAL A 130 9.87 -9.39 -9.04
C VAL A 130 9.68 -9.94 -10.47
N ARG A 131 8.63 -10.71 -10.70
CA ARG A 131 8.31 -11.30 -12.02
C ARG A 131 7.50 -10.37 -12.92
N MET A 132 7.09 -9.26 -12.41
CA MET A 132 6.26 -8.30 -13.14
C MET A 132 7.05 -7.49 -14.14
#